data_d35de19a8fb44df115ce12de42289d15
#
_entry.id   d35de19a8fb44df115ce12de42289d15
#
_cell.length_a   1.000
_cell.length_b   1.000
_cell.length_c   1.000
_cell.angle_alpha   90.00
_cell.angle_beta   90.00
_cell.angle_gamma   90.00
#
_symmetry.space_group_name_H-M   'P 1'
#
loop_
_entity.id
_entity.type
_entity.pdbx_description
1 polymer ?
#
loop_
_entity_poly.entity_id
_entity_poly.type
_entity_poly.pdbx_seq_one_letter_code
_entity_poly.pdbx_strand_id
1 'polypeptide(L)'
;MHVVIQFRMPIKFQDTEEKTTGKNLYSYQKGAIDKIFERFENSPNDYHLLYQLPTGGGKTVIFSEIVRQYLKHHNKKVLVMTHRIELCKQTSSVLSEFGVLNKVIDSKAKLDDQNEFSCFVAMVETLNNRLNDDKLDISDIGLVIIDEAHYNSFTKLFKFFSKSFVLGVTATPLSSSIELPMTDNYDELIVGESIQDLIKNEFLASANMYSFNVGLTSLVIGANGDYTVKSSEDLYTNNEMLSKLMEAYKERCDGKKTLIFNNGINTSLFVYDLFRSAGYQVAHLDNTASKKERTLILEWFKKTPNAILTSVSILTTGFDEPTVESIILNRATKSLTLYYQMIGRGSRILKNKNSFDVIDLGNNFHRFGPWGSTNLDWQRIFKYPNYYLDGVLSDEDLESNFIYQMPDDIRSSFKNSKDVYFDI
;
A
#
# COMPACT_ATOMS: atom_id res chain seq x y z
N MET A 1 27.40 -42.26 6.99
CA MET A 1 26.77 -40.95 6.98
C MET A 1 25.50 -41.08 6.12
N HIS A 2 24.36 -41.42 6.76
CA HIS A 2 23.11 -41.67 6.07
C HIS A 2 22.35 -40.35 6.03
N VAL A 3 22.21 -39.77 4.83
CA VAL A 3 21.32 -38.63 4.56
C VAL A 3 19.91 -39.20 4.50
N VAL A 4 19.11 -38.96 5.51
CA VAL A 4 17.67 -39.27 5.50
C VAL A 4 16.98 -38.12 4.75
N ILE A 5 16.71 -38.31 3.46
CA ILE A 5 15.82 -37.43 2.71
C ILE A 5 14.40 -37.81 3.13
N GLN A 6 13.80 -37.00 4.01
CA GLN A 6 12.37 -37.09 4.26
C GLN A 6 11.62 -36.55 3.04
N PHE A 7 11.10 -37.45 2.24
CA PHE A 7 10.09 -37.13 1.24
C PHE A 7 8.81 -36.66 1.95
N ARG A 8 8.55 -35.36 1.90
CA ARG A 8 7.21 -34.84 2.19
C ARG A 8 6.29 -35.24 1.04
N MET A 9 5.19 -35.95 1.36
CA MET A 9 4.15 -36.21 0.36
C MET A 9 3.51 -34.91 -0.10
N PRO A 10 3.23 -34.74 -1.40
CA PRO A 10 2.52 -33.56 -1.89
C PRO A 10 1.13 -33.51 -1.25
N ILE A 11 0.81 -32.40 -0.61
CA ILE A 11 -0.51 -32.14 -0.05
C ILE A 11 -1.46 -31.92 -1.24
N LYS A 12 -2.19 -32.97 -1.63
CA LYS A 12 -3.32 -32.83 -2.55
C LYS A 12 -4.44 -32.12 -1.76
N PHE A 13 -4.67 -30.87 -2.07
CA PHE A 13 -5.86 -30.16 -1.61
C PHE A 13 -7.09 -30.84 -2.20
N GLN A 14 -7.77 -31.68 -1.41
CA GLN A 14 -9.11 -32.16 -1.74
C GLN A 14 -10.09 -31.04 -1.36
N ASP A 15 -10.88 -30.60 -2.34
CA ASP A 15 -12.06 -29.76 -2.13
C ASP A 15 -13.05 -30.49 -1.22
N THR A 16 -12.89 -30.35 0.07
CA THR A 16 -13.98 -30.64 1.02
C THR A 16 -14.73 -29.34 1.22
N GLU A 17 -15.96 -29.28 0.76
CA GLU A 17 -16.93 -28.23 1.08
C GLU A 17 -17.22 -28.22 2.61
N GLU A 18 -16.23 -27.78 3.39
CA GLU A 18 -16.49 -27.32 4.75
C GLU A 18 -17.00 -25.89 4.69
N LYS A 19 -18.11 -25.61 5.37
CA LYS A 19 -18.67 -24.27 5.57
C LYS A 19 -17.53 -23.34 6.00
N THR A 20 -16.99 -22.63 5.03
CA THR A 20 -15.93 -21.64 5.25
C THR A 20 -16.49 -20.49 6.07
N THR A 21 -16.03 -20.33 7.30
CA THR A 21 -16.20 -19.14 8.13
C THR A 21 -15.34 -17.96 7.62
N GLY A 22 -14.96 -17.95 6.33
CA GLY A 22 -14.10 -16.95 5.70
C GLY A 22 -14.81 -16.21 4.56
N LYS A 23 -14.28 -15.02 4.21
CA LYS A 23 -14.74 -14.29 3.03
C LYS A 23 -14.53 -15.15 1.77
N ASN A 24 -15.48 -15.10 0.82
CA ASN A 24 -15.30 -15.75 -0.47
C ASN A 24 -14.09 -15.15 -1.19
N LEU A 25 -13.10 -15.98 -1.49
CA LEU A 25 -11.92 -15.58 -2.24
C LEU A 25 -12.23 -15.50 -3.73
N TYR A 26 -11.74 -14.47 -4.38
CA TYR A 26 -11.74 -14.37 -5.84
C TYR A 26 -10.79 -15.40 -6.47
N SER A 27 -11.02 -15.74 -7.75
CA SER A 27 -10.20 -16.75 -8.48
C SER A 27 -8.72 -16.39 -8.48
N TYR A 28 -8.37 -15.15 -8.75
CA TYR A 28 -6.97 -14.69 -8.73
C TYR A 28 -6.32 -14.80 -7.35
N GLN A 29 -7.09 -14.57 -6.27
CA GLN A 29 -6.60 -14.72 -4.89
C GLN A 29 -6.28 -16.18 -4.57
N LYS A 30 -7.14 -17.11 -4.99
CA LYS A 30 -6.89 -18.56 -4.87
C LYS A 30 -5.63 -18.95 -5.62
N GLY A 31 -5.53 -18.56 -6.90
CA GLY A 31 -4.35 -18.86 -7.72
C GLY A 31 -3.04 -18.26 -7.15
N ALA A 32 -3.09 -17.09 -6.52
CA ALA A 32 -1.94 -16.51 -5.83
C ALA A 32 -1.54 -17.33 -4.60
N ILE A 33 -2.52 -17.76 -3.79
CA ILE A 33 -2.29 -18.59 -2.61
C ILE A 33 -1.65 -19.93 -3.01
N ASP A 34 -2.18 -20.59 -4.05
CA ASP A 34 -1.65 -21.85 -4.54
C ASP A 34 -0.19 -21.72 -5.00
N LYS A 35 0.15 -20.67 -5.76
CA LYS A 35 1.52 -20.37 -6.18
C LYS A 35 2.46 -20.13 -4.99
N ILE A 36 1.99 -19.41 -3.96
CA ILE A 36 2.79 -19.13 -2.77
C ILE A 36 3.05 -20.42 -1.98
N PHE A 37 2.04 -21.28 -1.81
CA PHE A 37 2.23 -22.58 -1.15
C PHE A 37 3.13 -23.50 -1.94
N GLU A 38 3.04 -23.53 -3.27
CA GLU A 38 3.95 -24.28 -4.13
C GLU A 38 5.43 -23.89 -3.86
N ARG A 39 5.69 -22.59 -3.63
CA ARG A 39 7.05 -22.15 -3.25
C ARG A 39 7.42 -22.58 -1.84
N PHE A 40 6.50 -22.55 -0.88
CA PHE A 40 6.76 -23.01 0.49
C PHE A 40 7.15 -24.50 0.53
N GLU A 41 6.53 -25.34 -0.32
CA GLU A 41 6.79 -26.77 -0.36
C GLU A 41 8.12 -27.11 -1.06
N ASN A 42 8.52 -26.32 -2.04
CA ASN A 42 9.66 -26.61 -2.91
C ASN A 42 10.93 -25.82 -2.58
N SER A 43 10.89 -24.94 -1.57
CA SER A 43 12.02 -24.08 -1.19
C SER A 43 12.60 -24.43 0.19
N PRO A 44 13.84 -24.01 0.50
CA PRO A 44 14.43 -24.14 1.83
C PRO A 44 13.58 -23.46 2.92
N ASN A 45 13.77 -23.83 4.18
CA ASN A 45 13.00 -23.26 5.29
C ASN A 45 13.31 -21.78 5.57
N ASP A 46 14.40 -21.25 5.04
CA ASP A 46 14.86 -19.87 5.14
C ASP A 46 14.62 -19.06 3.87
N TYR A 47 13.69 -19.52 3.03
CA TYR A 47 13.37 -18.86 1.76
C TYR A 47 12.50 -17.61 2.00
N HIS A 48 12.87 -16.50 1.35
CA HIS A 48 12.19 -15.23 1.45
C HIS A 48 11.49 -14.90 0.12
N LEU A 49 10.18 -14.96 0.13
CA LEU A 49 9.33 -14.69 -1.04
C LEU A 49 8.71 -13.30 -0.93
N LEU A 50 8.75 -12.53 -2.01
CA LEU A 50 8.02 -11.28 -2.13
C LEU A 50 6.80 -11.47 -3.05
N TYR A 51 5.63 -11.03 -2.63
CA TYR A 51 4.42 -11.02 -3.43
C TYR A 51 3.94 -9.60 -3.70
N GLN A 52 3.84 -9.24 -4.97
CA GLN A 52 3.32 -7.94 -5.40
C GLN A 52 1.84 -8.07 -5.76
N LEU A 53 1.02 -7.17 -5.22
CA LEU A 53 -0.37 -7.00 -5.64
C LEU A 53 -0.78 -5.54 -5.41
N PRO A 54 -1.44 -4.88 -6.37
CA PRO A 54 -1.85 -3.47 -6.26
C PRO A 54 -2.62 -3.14 -4.98
N THR A 55 -2.58 -1.87 -4.59
CA THR A 55 -3.44 -1.36 -3.51
C THR A 55 -4.89 -1.62 -3.90
N GLY A 56 -5.65 -2.20 -2.98
CA GLY A 56 -7.04 -2.58 -3.27
C GLY A 56 -7.24 -4.02 -3.71
N GLY A 57 -6.21 -4.70 -4.20
CA GLY A 57 -6.28 -6.09 -4.67
C GLY A 57 -6.47 -7.15 -3.56
N GLY A 58 -6.53 -6.76 -2.28
CA GLY A 58 -6.84 -7.70 -1.19
C GLY A 58 -5.64 -8.45 -0.62
N LYS A 59 -4.45 -7.84 -0.59
CA LYS A 59 -3.24 -8.42 0.04
C LYS A 59 -3.51 -9.02 1.42
N THR A 60 -4.20 -8.26 2.29
CA THR A 60 -4.54 -8.70 3.65
C THR A 60 -5.44 -9.94 3.65
N VAL A 61 -6.38 -10.04 2.71
CA VAL A 61 -7.24 -11.22 2.53
C VAL A 61 -6.41 -12.44 2.14
N ILE A 62 -5.51 -12.29 1.16
CA ILE A 62 -4.64 -13.36 0.67
C ILE A 62 -3.76 -13.89 1.81
N PHE A 63 -3.01 -13.02 2.49
CA PHE A 63 -2.12 -13.51 3.52
C PHE A 63 -2.86 -14.02 4.78
N SER A 64 -4.06 -13.51 5.08
CA SER A 64 -4.87 -14.05 6.19
C SER A 64 -5.33 -15.48 5.90
N GLU A 65 -5.69 -15.77 4.66
CA GLU A 65 -6.00 -17.13 4.24
C GLU A 65 -4.77 -18.04 4.25
N ILE A 66 -3.61 -17.53 3.81
CA ILE A 66 -2.33 -18.25 3.91
C ILE A 66 -2.03 -18.61 5.37
N VAL A 67 -2.18 -17.66 6.29
CA VAL A 67 -1.99 -17.90 7.74
C VAL A 67 -2.93 -18.98 8.24
N ARG A 68 -4.23 -18.91 7.88
CA ARG A 68 -5.23 -19.91 8.27
C ARG A 68 -4.87 -21.31 7.78
N GLN A 69 -4.51 -21.43 6.51
CA GLN A 69 -4.12 -22.73 5.94
C GLN A 69 -2.81 -23.25 6.53
N TYR A 70 -1.81 -22.37 6.69
CA TYR A 70 -0.54 -22.73 7.30
C TYR A 70 -0.72 -23.34 8.70
N LEU A 71 -1.50 -22.66 9.57
CA LEU A 71 -1.76 -23.14 10.93
C LEU A 71 -2.56 -24.44 10.98
N LYS A 72 -3.36 -24.74 9.95
CA LYS A 72 -4.10 -26.02 9.84
C LYS A 72 -3.16 -27.19 9.56
N HIS A 73 -2.07 -26.96 8.82
CA HIS A 73 -1.19 -28.02 8.32
C HIS A 73 0.19 -28.07 8.99
N HIS A 74 0.54 -27.09 9.81
CA HIS A 74 1.85 -27.02 10.47
C HIS A 74 1.71 -26.75 11.98
N ASN A 75 2.57 -27.38 12.77
CA ASN A 75 2.62 -27.17 14.22
C ASN A 75 3.44 -25.96 14.65
N LYS A 76 3.89 -25.13 13.69
CA LYS A 76 4.67 -23.94 13.97
C LYS A 76 3.78 -22.69 13.96
N LYS A 77 4.22 -21.66 14.68
CA LYS A 77 3.51 -20.39 14.82
C LYS A 77 3.77 -19.46 13.65
N VAL A 78 2.91 -18.46 13.53
CA VAL A 78 2.98 -17.42 12.50
C VAL A 78 3.17 -16.06 13.15
N LEU A 79 4.03 -15.24 12.56
CA LEU A 79 4.22 -13.85 12.93
C LEU A 79 3.87 -12.95 11.74
N VAL A 80 2.96 -12.00 11.93
CA VAL A 80 2.64 -10.95 10.94
C VAL A 80 3.23 -9.63 11.41
N MET A 81 4.07 -9.02 10.59
CA MET A 81 4.74 -7.75 10.89
C MET A 81 4.15 -6.63 10.07
N THR A 82 3.95 -5.49 10.70
CA THR A 82 3.51 -4.24 10.07
C THR A 82 4.39 -3.08 10.54
N HIS A 83 4.36 -1.97 9.82
CA HIS A 83 5.13 -0.78 10.19
C HIS A 83 4.33 0.24 11.03
N ARG A 84 3.01 0.04 11.23
CA ARG A 84 2.12 0.95 11.99
C ARG A 84 1.17 0.18 12.91
N ILE A 85 0.90 0.75 14.06
CA ILE A 85 0.02 0.14 15.07
C ILE A 85 -1.44 0.02 14.60
N GLU A 86 -1.89 0.94 13.76
CA GLU A 86 -3.23 0.89 13.16
C GLU A 86 -3.37 -0.32 12.25
N LEU A 87 -2.33 -0.61 11.46
CA LEU A 87 -2.27 -1.80 10.61
C LEU A 87 -2.28 -3.08 11.44
N CYS A 88 -1.56 -3.13 12.57
CA CYS A 88 -1.61 -4.29 13.47
C CYS A 88 -3.05 -4.63 13.88
N LYS A 89 -3.84 -3.62 14.25
CA LYS A 89 -5.23 -3.83 14.67
C LYS A 89 -6.13 -4.26 13.53
N GLN A 90 -5.98 -3.63 12.36
CA GLN A 90 -6.72 -3.98 11.16
C GLN A 90 -6.40 -5.42 10.73
N THR A 91 -5.13 -5.78 10.67
CA THR A 91 -4.66 -7.13 10.35
C THR A 91 -5.20 -8.16 11.35
N SER A 92 -5.10 -7.87 12.65
CA SER A 92 -5.64 -8.73 13.70
C SER A 92 -7.16 -8.96 13.56
N SER A 93 -7.92 -7.91 13.21
CA SER A 93 -9.36 -8.02 12.95
C SER A 93 -9.65 -8.92 11.75
N VAL A 94 -8.93 -8.72 10.63
CA VAL A 94 -9.11 -9.54 9.42
C VAL A 94 -8.74 -11.01 9.69
N LEU A 95 -7.63 -11.27 10.39
CA LEU A 95 -7.26 -12.63 10.79
C LEU A 95 -8.36 -13.29 11.62
N SER A 96 -8.98 -12.55 12.54
CA SER A 96 -10.11 -13.07 13.34
C SER A 96 -11.34 -13.37 12.49
N GLU A 97 -11.64 -12.57 11.44
CA GLU A 97 -12.69 -12.86 10.47
C GLU A 97 -12.43 -14.16 9.68
N PHE A 98 -11.15 -14.55 9.53
CA PHE A 98 -10.73 -15.83 8.94
C PHE A 98 -10.66 -16.98 9.97
N GLY A 99 -11.11 -16.76 11.20
CA GLY A 99 -11.09 -17.76 12.27
C GLY A 99 -9.70 -18.03 12.83
N VAL A 100 -8.74 -17.15 12.60
CA VAL A 100 -7.39 -17.24 13.16
C VAL A 100 -7.35 -16.57 14.52
N LEU A 101 -7.15 -17.38 15.57
CA LEU A 101 -6.91 -16.87 16.91
C LEU A 101 -5.52 -16.20 16.93
N ASN A 102 -5.49 -14.89 17.17
CA ASN A 102 -4.25 -14.12 17.10
C ASN A 102 -4.12 -13.12 18.24
N LYS A 103 -2.87 -12.72 18.51
CA LYS A 103 -2.52 -11.74 19.55
C LYS A 103 -1.67 -10.62 18.99
N VAL A 104 -2.07 -9.37 19.26
CA VAL A 104 -1.21 -8.22 18.94
C VAL A 104 -0.13 -8.08 20.02
N ILE A 105 1.13 -8.07 19.58
CA ILE A 105 2.29 -7.82 20.47
C ILE A 105 2.45 -6.31 20.63
N ASP A 106 2.05 -5.82 21.79
CA ASP A 106 2.24 -4.45 22.22
C ASP A 106 3.23 -4.36 23.40
N SER A 107 3.34 -3.18 24.03
CA SER A 107 4.18 -2.98 25.19
C SER A 107 3.78 -3.80 26.44
N LYS A 108 2.56 -4.36 26.46
CA LYS A 108 1.97 -5.10 27.58
C LYS A 108 1.96 -6.61 27.36
N ALA A 109 2.29 -7.10 26.15
CA ALA A 109 2.30 -8.53 25.84
C ALA A 109 3.31 -9.26 26.74
N LYS A 110 2.94 -10.44 27.24
CA LYS A 110 3.77 -11.27 28.15
C LYS A 110 4.29 -12.51 27.42
N LEU A 111 5.36 -13.12 27.92
CA LEU A 111 5.88 -14.41 27.42
C LEU A 111 4.82 -15.51 27.49
N ASP A 112 4.03 -15.56 28.57
CA ASP A 112 2.99 -16.57 28.75
C ASP A 112 1.89 -16.52 27.65
N ASP A 113 1.65 -15.34 27.06
CA ASP A 113 0.72 -15.19 25.93
C ASP A 113 1.14 -16.06 24.73
N GLN A 114 2.43 -16.43 24.62
CA GLN A 114 2.94 -17.25 23.51
C GLN A 114 2.46 -18.71 23.57
N ASN A 115 2.03 -19.20 24.72
CA ASN A 115 1.50 -20.55 24.87
C ASN A 115 0.03 -20.65 24.45
N GLU A 116 -0.70 -19.53 24.44
CA GLU A 116 -2.13 -19.49 24.16
C GLU A 116 -2.43 -19.24 22.68
N PHE A 117 -1.50 -18.63 21.92
CA PHE A 117 -1.71 -18.18 20.56
C PHE A 117 -0.73 -18.82 19.58
N SER A 118 -1.22 -19.15 18.39
CA SER A 118 -0.41 -19.65 17.28
C SER A 118 -0.11 -18.58 16.21
N CYS A 119 -0.75 -17.43 16.30
CA CYS A 119 -0.53 -16.29 15.39
C CYS A 119 -0.32 -15.00 16.19
N PHE A 120 0.69 -14.26 15.81
CA PHE A 120 1.02 -12.97 16.42
C PHE A 120 1.06 -11.88 15.38
N VAL A 121 0.60 -10.68 15.75
CA VAL A 121 0.70 -9.48 14.93
C VAL A 121 1.53 -8.46 15.67
N ALA A 122 2.60 -7.95 15.06
CA ALA A 122 3.53 -7.04 15.71
C ALA A 122 3.89 -5.83 14.85
N MET A 123 4.08 -4.68 15.49
CA MET A 123 4.76 -3.57 14.86
C MET A 123 6.28 -3.82 14.88
N VAL A 124 6.96 -3.54 13.76
CA VAL A 124 8.40 -3.79 13.60
C VAL A 124 9.25 -3.22 14.75
N GLU A 125 8.99 -1.98 15.17
CA GLU A 125 9.76 -1.35 16.25
C GLU A 125 9.52 -2.01 17.61
N THR A 126 8.26 -2.34 17.90
CA THR A 126 7.93 -3.06 19.16
C THR A 126 8.56 -4.43 19.20
N LEU A 127 8.52 -5.16 18.08
CA LEU A 127 9.12 -6.48 17.97
C LEU A 127 10.65 -6.41 18.14
N ASN A 128 11.30 -5.48 17.43
CA ASN A 128 12.76 -5.31 17.54
C ASN A 128 13.22 -5.04 18.98
N ASN A 129 12.54 -4.16 19.69
CA ASN A 129 12.88 -3.85 21.08
C ASN A 129 12.69 -5.07 21.99
N ARG A 130 11.63 -5.85 21.78
CA ARG A 130 11.35 -7.03 22.58
C ARG A 130 12.30 -8.20 22.32
N LEU A 131 12.74 -8.38 21.08
CA LEU A 131 13.74 -9.39 20.73
C LEU A 131 15.11 -9.05 21.31
N ASN A 132 15.49 -7.76 21.29
CA ASN A 132 16.75 -7.32 21.86
C ASN A 132 16.76 -7.40 23.42
N ASP A 133 15.58 -7.35 24.05
CA ASP A 133 15.43 -7.45 25.51
C ASP A 133 15.20 -8.91 25.98
N ASP A 134 15.30 -9.91 25.12
CA ASP A 134 15.00 -11.35 25.39
C ASP A 134 13.60 -11.58 26.01
N LYS A 135 12.63 -10.71 25.65
CA LYS A 135 11.24 -10.78 26.15
C LYS A 135 10.30 -11.58 25.28
N LEU A 136 10.78 -12.16 24.19
CA LEU A 136 10.02 -13.00 23.26
C LEU A 136 10.87 -14.17 22.81
N ASP A 137 10.27 -15.36 22.77
CA ASP A 137 10.83 -16.54 22.11
C ASP A 137 10.18 -16.69 20.73
N ILE A 138 11.01 -16.68 19.69
CA ILE A 138 10.59 -16.84 18.28
C ILE A 138 11.06 -18.15 17.67
N SER A 139 11.62 -19.07 18.45
CA SER A 139 12.16 -20.36 17.97
C SER A 139 11.10 -21.22 17.26
N ASP A 140 9.84 -21.07 17.64
CA ASP A 140 8.69 -21.79 17.09
C ASP A 140 8.03 -21.09 15.89
N ILE A 141 8.51 -19.91 15.46
CA ILE A 141 7.96 -19.22 14.30
C ILE A 141 8.43 -19.94 13.01
N GLY A 142 7.49 -20.43 12.23
CA GLY A 142 7.78 -21.11 10.97
C GLY A 142 7.41 -20.30 9.73
N LEU A 143 6.48 -19.34 9.89
CA LEU A 143 6.07 -18.42 8.83
C LEU A 143 6.05 -16.99 9.35
N VAL A 144 6.69 -16.10 8.61
CA VAL A 144 6.68 -14.66 8.85
C VAL A 144 6.01 -13.96 7.68
N ILE A 145 4.99 -13.16 7.94
CA ILE A 145 4.36 -12.29 6.95
C ILE A 145 4.82 -10.84 7.20
N ILE A 146 5.24 -10.14 6.15
CA ILE A 146 5.61 -8.72 6.23
C ILE A 146 4.66 -7.91 5.34
N ASP A 147 3.76 -7.17 5.96
CA ASP A 147 2.86 -6.28 5.24
C ASP A 147 3.54 -4.94 4.92
N GLU A 148 3.32 -4.43 3.70
CA GLU A 148 4.02 -3.27 3.11
C GLU A 148 5.55 -3.46 3.14
N ALA A 149 5.99 -4.60 2.60
CA ALA A 149 7.39 -5.10 2.66
C ALA A 149 8.43 -4.17 2.00
N HIS A 150 8.02 -3.15 1.26
CA HIS A 150 8.90 -2.14 0.68
C HIS A 150 9.56 -1.21 1.71
N TYR A 151 9.08 -1.19 2.96
CA TYR A 151 9.73 -0.41 4.02
C TYR A 151 10.98 -1.11 4.55
N ASN A 152 12.14 -0.43 4.47
CA ASN A 152 13.43 -0.97 4.91
C ASN A 152 13.54 -1.17 6.43
N SER A 153 12.58 -0.67 7.22
CA SER A 153 12.57 -0.86 8.68
C SER A 153 12.53 -2.33 9.10
N PHE A 154 12.09 -3.24 8.23
CA PHE A 154 12.05 -4.67 8.48
C PHE A 154 13.41 -5.36 8.36
N THR A 155 14.36 -4.82 7.61
CA THR A 155 15.67 -5.43 7.29
C THR A 155 16.42 -5.88 8.54
N LYS A 156 16.38 -5.09 9.61
CA LYS A 156 17.03 -5.41 10.89
C LYS A 156 16.51 -6.66 11.58
N LEU A 157 15.34 -7.16 11.20
CA LEU A 157 14.70 -8.33 11.82
C LEU A 157 14.96 -9.64 11.06
N PHE A 158 15.39 -9.61 9.80
CA PHE A 158 15.62 -10.85 9.03
C PHE A 158 16.60 -11.81 9.68
N LYS A 159 17.63 -11.29 10.36
CA LYS A 159 18.61 -12.11 11.10
C LYS A 159 18.00 -13.04 12.15
N PHE A 160 16.81 -12.73 12.66
CA PHE A 160 16.12 -13.54 13.66
C PHE A 160 15.29 -14.67 13.04
N PHE A 161 15.06 -14.65 11.72
CA PHE A 161 14.14 -15.55 11.01
C PHE A 161 14.84 -16.52 10.05
N SER A 162 16.12 -16.82 10.29
CA SER A 162 16.92 -17.74 9.46
C SER A 162 16.40 -19.18 9.36
N LYS A 163 15.34 -19.52 10.10
CA LYS A 163 14.68 -20.85 10.08
C LYS A 163 13.19 -20.74 9.75
N SER A 164 12.75 -19.59 9.32
CA SER A 164 11.35 -19.30 9.03
C SER A 164 11.21 -18.95 7.55
N PHE A 165 10.15 -19.43 6.93
CA PHE A 165 9.75 -18.91 5.63
C PHE A 165 9.23 -17.48 5.78
N VAL A 166 9.70 -16.56 4.94
CA VAL A 166 9.27 -15.15 4.97
C VAL A 166 8.46 -14.85 3.71
N LEU A 167 7.26 -14.31 3.89
CA LEU A 167 6.43 -13.78 2.83
C LEU A 167 6.27 -12.26 3.00
N GLY A 168 6.98 -11.48 2.21
CA GLY A 168 6.72 -10.06 2.07
C GLY A 168 5.55 -9.81 1.13
N VAL A 169 4.65 -8.90 1.46
CA VAL A 169 3.58 -8.44 0.58
C VAL A 169 3.65 -6.93 0.39
N THR A 170 3.51 -6.47 -0.86
CA THR A 170 3.58 -5.04 -1.17
C THR A 170 2.78 -4.71 -2.44
N ALA A 171 2.37 -3.46 -2.58
CA ALA A 171 1.79 -2.98 -3.84
C ALA A 171 2.89 -2.61 -4.84
N THR A 172 4.01 -2.13 -4.35
CA THR A 172 5.15 -1.64 -5.13
C THR A 172 6.42 -2.27 -4.59
N PRO A 173 7.01 -3.27 -5.29
CA PRO A 173 8.23 -3.94 -4.85
C PRO A 173 9.48 -3.08 -5.13
N LEU A 174 9.44 -1.83 -4.65
CA LEU A 174 10.50 -0.85 -4.71
C LEU A 174 10.98 -0.55 -3.30
N SER A 175 12.27 -0.68 -3.08
CA SER A 175 12.88 -0.24 -1.82
C SER A 175 12.77 1.27 -1.64
N SER A 176 12.62 1.70 -0.40
CA SER A 176 12.71 3.13 -0.04
C SER A 176 14.16 3.65 -0.01
N SER A 177 15.15 2.81 -0.30
CA SER A 177 16.56 3.16 -0.43
C SER A 177 17.21 2.40 -1.58
N ILE A 178 17.95 3.11 -2.42
CA ILE A 178 18.73 2.54 -3.53
C ILE A 178 19.84 1.61 -3.02
N GLU A 179 20.41 1.95 -1.87
CA GLU A 179 21.51 1.18 -1.26
C GLU A 179 21.05 -0.17 -0.68
N LEU A 180 19.73 -0.38 -0.58
CA LEU A 180 19.12 -1.58 0.00
C LEU A 180 18.06 -2.15 -0.95
N PRO A 181 18.45 -2.73 -2.09
CA PRO A 181 17.51 -3.28 -3.05
C PRO A 181 16.71 -4.43 -2.43
N MET A 182 15.49 -4.64 -2.94
CA MET A 182 14.61 -5.70 -2.42
C MET A 182 15.24 -7.10 -2.56
N THR A 183 16.09 -7.31 -3.56
CA THR A 183 16.84 -8.56 -3.77
C THR A 183 17.83 -8.92 -2.68
N ASP A 184 18.23 -7.97 -1.81
CA ASP A 184 19.07 -8.27 -0.66
C ASP A 184 18.31 -9.01 0.45
N ASN A 185 16.98 -8.93 0.43
CA ASN A 185 16.11 -9.48 1.46
C ASN A 185 15.16 -10.56 0.97
N TYR A 186 14.92 -10.65 -0.35
CA TYR A 186 13.97 -11.57 -0.95
C TYR A 186 14.59 -12.33 -2.12
N ASP A 187 14.43 -13.65 -2.12
CA ASP A 187 15.00 -14.56 -3.15
C ASP A 187 14.21 -14.52 -4.45
N GLU A 188 12.89 -14.33 -4.37
CA GLU A 188 12.00 -14.33 -5.51
C GLU A 188 10.87 -13.29 -5.34
N LEU A 189 10.42 -12.75 -6.49
CA LEU A 189 9.20 -11.95 -6.59
C LEU A 189 8.14 -12.72 -7.37
N ILE A 190 6.96 -12.93 -6.78
CA ILE A 190 5.75 -13.29 -7.51
C ILE A 190 4.96 -12.00 -7.80
N VAL A 191 4.74 -11.71 -9.07
CA VAL A 191 3.87 -10.61 -9.51
C VAL A 191 2.43 -11.13 -9.62
N GLY A 192 1.52 -10.48 -8.92
CA GLY A 192 0.08 -10.75 -8.97
C GLY A 192 -0.60 -10.04 -10.14
N GLU A 193 -1.92 -9.97 -10.07
CA GLU A 193 -2.73 -9.32 -11.12
C GLU A 193 -2.39 -7.83 -11.27
N SER A 194 -2.37 -7.37 -12.52
CA SER A 194 -2.19 -5.94 -12.82
C SER A 194 -3.40 -5.12 -12.38
N ILE A 195 -3.22 -3.80 -12.21
CA ILE A 195 -4.35 -2.90 -11.96
C ILE A 195 -5.36 -2.99 -13.09
N GLN A 196 -4.90 -3.05 -14.34
CA GLN A 196 -5.72 -3.15 -15.54
C GLN A 196 -6.57 -4.43 -15.53
N ASP A 197 -5.98 -5.58 -15.19
CA ASP A 197 -6.72 -6.85 -15.10
C ASP A 197 -7.74 -6.81 -13.95
N LEU A 198 -7.38 -6.22 -12.81
CA LEU A 198 -8.30 -6.07 -11.69
C LEU A 198 -9.48 -5.16 -12.02
N ILE A 199 -9.28 -4.08 -12.79
CA ILE A 199 -10.35 -3.21 -13.28
C ILE A 199 -11.21 -3.96 -14.31
N LYS A 200 -10.59 -4.60 -15.30
CA LYS A 200 -11.30 -5.35 -16.35
C LYS A 200 -12.19 -6.46 -15.79
N ASN A 201 -11.76 -7.09 -14.69
CA ASN A 201 -12.51 -8.14 -14.02
C ASN A 201 -13.40 -7.61 -12.87
N GLU A 202 -13.62 -6.31 -12.80
CA GLU A 202 -14.50 -5.67 -11.80
C GLU A 202 -14.10 -5.93 -10.33
N PHE A 203 -12.80 -6.08 -10.07
CA PHE A 203 -12.27 -6.18 -8.70
C PHE A 203 -11.79 -4.83 -8.17
N LEU A 204 -11.48 -3.88 -9.06
CA LEU A 204 -11.16 -2.49 -8.74
C LEU A 204 -12.02 -1.54 -9.57
N ALA A 205 -12.35 -0.39 -8.99
CA ALA A 205 -13.00 0.70 -9.70
C ALA A 205 -11.99 1.38 -10.65
N SER A 206 -12.46 1.80 -11.81
CA SER A 206 -11.66 2.57 -12.77
C SER A 206 -11.44 4.01 -12.30
N ALA A 207 -10.27 4.58 -12.61
CA ALA A 207 -9.94 5.97 -12.30
C ALA A 207 -10.18 6.86 -13.53
N ASN A 208 -11.07 7.86 -13.40
CA ASN A 208 -11.17 8.95 -14.36
C ASN A 208 -10.14 10.00 -13.97
N MET A 209 -9.11 10.20 -14.77
CA MET A 209 -7.97 11.03 -14.38
C MET A 209 -7.99 12.39 -15.08
N TYR A 210 -7.92 13.46 -14.28
CA TYR A 210 -7.91 14.84 -14.73
C TYR A 210 -6.60 15.50 -14.26
N SER A 211 -5.74 15.91 -15.18
CA SER A 211 -4.50 16.62 -14.88
C SER A 211 -4.61 18.09 -15.22
N PHE A 212 -4.32 18.94 -14.27
CA PHE A 212 -4.31 20.38 -14.43
C PHE A 212 -2.87 20.87 -14.55
N ASN A 213 -2.59 21.66 -15.58
CA ASN A 213 -1.25 22.21 -15.77
C ASN A 213 -0.93 23.21 -14.64
N VAL A 214 0.09 22.88 -13.84
CA VAL A 214 0.59 23.69 -12.73
C VAL A 214 2.09 23.92 -12.91
N GLY A 215 2.54 25.14 -12.57
CA GLY A 215 3.98 25.48 -12.59
C GLY A 215 4.68 24.87 -11.39
N LEU A 216 5.55 23.88 -11.59
CA LEU A 216 6.31 23.20 -10.53
C LEU A 216 7.75 23.70 -10.38
N THR A 217 8.16 24.77 -11.08
CA THR A 217 9.54 25.25 -11.13
C THR A 217 10.09 25.76 -9.80
N SER A 218 9.21 26.09 -8.85
CA SER A 218 9.59 26.53 -7.50
C SER A 218 9.83 25.37 -6.53
N LEU A 219 9.51 24.15 -6.92
CA LEU A 219 9.70 22.98 -6.05
C LEU A 219 11.18 22.59 -5.96
N VAL A 220 11.61 22.27 -4.76
CA VAL A 220 13.00 21.88 -4.45
C VAL A 220 13.01 20.44 -3.97
N ILE A 221 13.90 19.62 -4.55
CA ILE A 221 14.10 18.23 -4.16
C ILE A 221 14.89 18.18 -2.85
N GLY A 222 14.42 17.43 -1.89
CA GLY A 222 15.09 17.19 -0.61
C GLY A 222 16.06 16.00 -0.65
N ALA A 223 16.78 15.79 0.45
CA ALA A 223 17.72 14.68 0.60
C ALA A 223 17.06 13.27 0.54
N ASN A 224 15.75 13.19 0.72
CA ASN A 224 14.97 11.95 0.62
C ASN A 224 14.50 11.63 -0.81
N GLY A 225 14.93 12.40 -1.82
CA GLY A 225 14.55 12.21 -3.22
C GLY A 225 13.17 12.76 -3.62
N ASP A 226 12.32 13.18 -2.67
CA ASP A 226 11.03 13.83 -2.97
C ASP A 226 11.09 15.35 -2.72
N TYR A 227 10.06 16.08 -3.11
CA TYR A 227 9.98 17.53 -2.92
C TYR A 227 9.90 17.91 -1.45
N THR A 228 10.65 18.98 -1.08
CA THR A 228 10.66 19.48 0.30
C THR A 228 9.28 20.01 0.71
N VAL A 229 8.94 19.80 1.98
CA VAL A 229 7.69 20.31 2.55
C VAL A 229 7.61 21.83 2.38
N LYS A 230 8.70 22.56 2.65
CA LYS A 230 8.75 24.02 2.56
C LYS A 230 8.41 24.52 1.15
N SER A 231 9.11 24.04 0.12
CA SER A 231 8.84 24.50 -1.26
C SER A 231 7.43 24.13 -1.73
N SER A 232 6.91 22.98 -1.27
CA SER A 232 5.55 22.54 -1.56
C SER A 232 4.52 23.45 -0.85
N GLU A 233 4.73 23.79 0.41
CA GLU A 233 3.85 24.70 1.13
C GLU A 233 3.83 26.10 0.48
N ASP A 234 5.01 26.65 0.13
CA ASP A 234 5.12 27.94 -0.57
C ASP A 234 4.33 27.95 -1.90
N LEU A 235 4.31 26.83 -2.64
CA LEU A 235 3.56 26.72 -3.89
C LEU A 235 2.06 26.53 -3.64
N TYR A 236 1.67 25.52 -2.85
CA TYR A 236 0.28 25.08 -2.75
C TYR A 236 -0.57 25.93 -1.79
N THR A 237 0.02 26.86 -1.03
CA THR A 237 -0.73 27.83 -0.22
C THR A 237 -0.89 29.19 -0.88
N ASN A 238 -0.31 29.41 -2.08
CA ASN A 238 -0.53 30.65 -2.79
C ASN A 238 -1.96 30.74 -3.36
N ASN A 239 -2.43 31.96 -3.57
CA ASN A 239 -3.81 32.22 -4.01
C ASN A 239 -4.16 31.60 -5.34
N GLU A 240 -3.21 31.52 -6.29
CA GLU A 240 -3.43 30.92 -7.61
C GLU A 240 -3.72 29.44 -7.48
N MET A 241 -2.89 28.70 -6.73
CA MET A 241 -3.07 27.26 -6.51
C MET A 241 -4.32 26.94 -5.70
N LEU A 242 -4.64 27.73 -4.68
CA LEU A 242 -5.89 27.57 -3.92
C LEU A 242 -7.13 27.84 -4.79
N SER A 243 -7.09 28.83 -5.67
CA SER A 243 -8.17 29.07 -6.63
C SER A 243 -8.31 27.91 -7.61
N LYS A 244 -7.21 27.44 -8.16
CA LYS A 244 -7.18 26.29 -9.09
C LYS A 244 -7.71 25.00 -8.42
N LEU A 245 -7.34 24.75 -7.17
CA LEU A 245 -7.88 23.63 -6.40
C LEU A 245 -9.40 23.72 -6.25
N MET A 246 -9.92 24.91 -5.91
CA MET A 246 -11.36 25.12 -5.75
C MET A 246 -12.12 25.00 -7.07
N GLU A 247 -11.57 25.51 -8.18
CA GLU A 247 -12.13 25.35 -9.52
C GLU A 247 -12.19 23.88 -9.92
N ALA A 248 -11.09 23.17 -9.80
CA ALA A 248 -11.00 21.75 -10.13
C ALA A 248 -11.97 20.90 -9.28
N TYR A 249 -12.09 21.20 -8.00
CA TYR A 249 -13.06 20.54 -7.12
C TYR A 249 -14.50 20.78 -7.61
N LYS A 250 -14.89 22.04 -7.84
CA LYS A 250 -16.25 22.42 -8.28
C LYS A 250 -16.59 21.79 -9.63
N GLU A 251 -15.62 21.69 -10.51
CA GLU A 251 -15.83 21.13 -11.84
C GLU A 251 -16.03 19.61 -11.82
N ARG A 252 -15.30 18.87 -10.97
CA ARG A 252 -15.20 17.40 -11.05
C ARG A 252 -15.65 16.65 -9.81
N CYS A 253 -15.56 17.26 -8.64
CA CYS A 253 -15.71 16.57 -7.35
C CYS A 253 -16.88 17.09 -6.51
N ASP A 254 -17.56 18.15 -6.91
CA ASP A 254 -18.63 18.73 -6.11
C ASP A 254 -19.74 17.70 -5.85
N GLY A 255 -20.14 17.62 -4.58
CA GLY A 255 -21.11 16.62 -4.14
C GLY A 255 -20.55 15.19 -3.97
N LYS A 256 -19.25 14.95 -4.13
CA LYS A 256 -18.60 13.64 -3.98
C LYS A 256 -17.81 13.56 -2.68
N LYS A 257 -17.77 12.35 -2.09
CA LYS A 257 -16.89 12.08 -0.96
C LYS A 257 -15.44 12.10 -1.41
N THR A 258 -14.66 13.06 -0.92
CA THR A 258 -13.36 13.45 -1.47
C THR A 258 -12.23 13.30 -0.46
N LEU A 259 -11.11 12.70 -0.87
CA LEU A 259 -9.83 12.76 -0.16
C LEU A 259 -8.90 13.75 -0.87
N ILE A 260 -8.29 14.67 -0.10
CA ILE A 260 -7.29 15.60 -0.62
C ILE A 260 -5.94 15.31 0.05
N PHE A 261 -4.94 14.95 -0.75
CA PHE A 261 -3.59 14.67 -0.29
C PHE A 261 -2.68 15.88 -0.49
N ASN A 262 -2.02 16.32 0.60
CA ASN A 262 -1.08 17.45 0.60
C ASN A 262 0.31 17.00 1.03
N ASN A 263 1.34 17.80 0.72
CA ASN A 263 2.72 17.50 1.13
C ASN A 263 3.06 18.02 2.54
N GLY A 264 2.38 19.08 3.03
CA GLY A 264 2.64 19.70 4.31
C GLY A 264 1.38 19.92 5.15
N ILE A 265 1.54 20.01 6.48
CA ILE A 265 0.45 20.24 7.42
C ILE A 265 -0.16 21.62 7.17
N ASN A 266 0.67 22.65 6.96
CA ASN A 266 0.19 24.01 6.68
C ASN A 266 -0.66 24.01 5.39
N THR A 267 -0.21 23.39 4.30
CA THR A 267 -1.03 23.27 3.09
C THR A 267 -2.39 22.66 3.39
N SER A 268 -2.40 21.56 4.15
CA SER A 268 -3.65 20.87 4.49
C SER A 268 -4.58 21.72 5.36
N LEU A 269 -4.06 22.55 6.24
CA LEU A 269 -4.84 23.51 7.03
C LEU A 269 -5.39 24.65 6.17
N PHE A 270 -4.60 25.20 5.25
CA PHE A 270 -5.08 26.22 4.28
C PHE A 270 -6.21 25.65 3.41
N VAL A 271 -6.09 24.41 2.95
CA VAL A 271 -7.14 23.70 2.20
C VAL A 271 -8.38 23.50 3.06
N TYR A 272 -8.23 23.09 4.32
CA TYR A 272 -9.34 22.98 5.27
C TYR A 272 -10.08 24.31 5.43
N ASP A 273 -9.37 25.42 5.67
CA ASP A 273 -9.98 26.74 5.85
C ASP A 273 -10.66 27.24 4.56
N LEU A 274 -10.06 26.98 3.39
CA LEU A 274 -10.64 27.31 2.08
C LEU A 274 -12.01 26.65 1.90
N PHE A 275 -12.09 25.33 2.07
CA PHE A 275 -13.34 24.58 1.87
C PHE A 275 -14.38 24.90 2.96
N ARG A 276 -13.94 25.04 4.22
CA ARG A 276 -14.81 25.43 5.33
C ARG A 276 -15.45 26.80 5.10
N SER A 277 -14.66 27.79 4.67
CA SER A 277 -15.15 29.14 4.38
C SER A 277 -16.11 29.18 3.20
N ALA A 278 -15.99 28.24 2.27
CA ALA A 278 -16.92 28.05 1.16
C ALA A 278 -18.18 27.25 1.53
N GLY A 279 -18.33 26.83 2.80
CA GLY A 279 -19.52 26.13 3.31
C GLY A 279 -19.52 24.62 3.13
N TYR A 280 -18.40 23.99 2.72
CA TYR A 280 -18.29 22.54 2.57
C TYR A 280 -18.08 21.82 3.91
N GLN A 281 -18.54 20.57 3.97
CA GLN A 281 -18.28 19.68 5.10
C GLN A 281 -16.86 19.10 4.96
N VAL A 282 -15.92 19.67 5.66
CA VAL A 282 -14.49 19.34 5.56
C VAL A 282 -13.88 19.07 6.93
N ALA A 283 -12.98 18.13 7.01
CA ALA A 283 -12.11 17.89 8.15
C ALA A 283 -10.65 17.78 7.71
N HIS A 284 -9.74 18.06 8.64
CA HIS A 284 -8.30 17.91 8.48
C HIS A 284 -7.80 16.76 9.35
N LEU A 285 -6.85 15.97 8.82
CA LEU A 285 -6.21 14.90 9.56
C LEU A 285 -4.72 14.77 9.22
N ASP A 286 -3.87 14.86 10.23
CA ASP A 286 -2.44 14.63 10.13
C ASP A 286 -1.91 13.72 11.25
N ASN A 287 -0.58 13.56 11.35
CA ASN A 287 0.08 12.72 12.33
C ASN A 287 0.12 13.30 13.75
N THR A 288 -0.24 14.57 13.96
CA THR A 288 -0.28 15.21 15.27
C THR A 288 -1.60 14.94 16.00
N ALA A 289 -2.65 14.51 15.27
CA ALA A 289 -3.94 14.19 15.84
C ALA A 289 -3.84 13.03 16.84
N SER A 290 -4.41 13.21 18.03
CA SER A 290 -4.51 12.16 19.03
C SER A 290 -5.31 10.96 18.48
N LYS A 291 -5.12 9.77 19.07
CA LYS A 291 -5.86 8.57 18.67
C LYS A 291 -7.38 8.77 18.74
N LYS A 292 -7.88 9.51 19.74
CA LYS A 292 -9.30 9.80 19.91
C LYS A 292 -9.82 10.70 18.80
N GLU A 293 -9.12 11.80 18.51
CA GLU A 293 -9.46 12.72 17.43
C GLU A 293 -9.46 12.02 16.08
N ARG A 294 -8.41 11.24 15.79
CA ARG A 294 -8.33 10.44 14.56
C ARG A 294 -9.54 9.53 14.40
N THR A 295 -9.93 8.81 15.44
CA THR A 295 -11.10 7.92 15.40
C THR A 295 -12.36 8.72 15.09
N LEU A 296 -12.57 9.85 15.76
CA LEU A 296 -13.75 10.70 15.56
C LEU A 296 -13.81 11.26 14.14
N ILE A 297 -12.69 11.74 13.60
CA ILE A 297 -12.62 12.31 12.24
C ILE A 297 -12.90 11.21 11.20
N LEU A 298 -12.31 10.02 11.35
CA LEU A 298 -12.53 8.93 10.41
C LEU A 298 -13.97 8.40 10.46
N GLU A 299 -14.57 8.29 11.64
CA GLU A 299 -15.99 7.92 11.80
C GLU A 299 -16.91 8.97 11.21
N TRP A 300 -16.61 10.25 11.43
CA TRP A 300 -17.35 11.35 10.82
C TRP A 300 -17.27 11.28 9.29
N PHE A 301 -16.06 11.13 8.73
CA PHE A 301 -15.86 11.02 7.29
C PHE A 301 -16.64 9.85 6.70
N LYS A 302 -16.61 8.70 7.37
CA LYS A 302 -17.37 7.51 6.95
C LYS A 302 -18.88 7.75 6.89
N LYS A 303 -19.43 8.41 7.90
CA LYS A 303 -20.89 8.61 8.07
C LYS A 303 -21.45 9.80 7.27
N THR A 304 -20.59 10.78 6.93
CA THR A 304 -21.04 12.02 6.29
C THR A 304 -21.00 11.89 4.77
N PRO A 305 -22.14 12.00 4.08
CA PRO A 305 -22.17 12.09 2.62
C PRO A 305 -21.40 13.34 2.14
N ASN A 306 -20.77 13.25 0.97
CA ASN A 306 -20.07 14.38 0.31
C ASN A 306 -19.00 15.04 1.18
N ALA A 307 -18.51 14.34 2.21
CA ALA A 307 -17.47 14.85 3.11
C ALA A 307 -16.14 15.00 2.38
N ILE A 308 -15.42 16.05 2.73
CA ILE A 308 -14.04 16.28 2.28
C ILE A 308 -13.10 15.99 3.45
N LEU A 309 -12.08 15.16 3.22
CA LEU A 309 -11.02 14.93 4.20
C LEU A 309 -9.68 15.35 3.58
N THR A 310 -9.11 16.43 4.09
CA THR A 310 -7.78 16.89 3.70
C THR A 310 -6.73 16.31 4.65
N SER A 311 -5.60 15.81 4.10
CA SER A 311 -4.65 15.03 4.89
C SER A 311 -3.22 15.15 4.38
N VAL A 312 -2.28 14.80 5.26
CA VAL A 312 -0.86 14.66 4.96
C VAL A 312 -0.43 13.23 5.29
N SER A 313 -0.09 12.43 4.29
CA SER A 313 0.55 11.10 4.36
C SER A 313 -0.11 10.02 5.26
N ILE A 314 -0.97 10.41 6.20
CA ILE A 314 -1.52 9.47 7.19
C ILE A 314 -2.56 8.50 6.60
N LEU A 315 -3.23 8.91 5.53
CA LEU A 315 -4.26 8.11 4.85
C LEU A 315 -3.71 7.27 3.70
N THR A 316 -2.42 7.39 3.38
CA THR A 316 -1.79 6.62 2.30
C THR A 316 -1.65 5.14 2.62
N THR A 317 -1.59 4.78 3.92
CA THR A 317 -1.52 3.39 4.37
C THR A 317 -2.54 3.11 5.47
N GLY A 318 -3.16 1.92 5.46
CA GLY A 318 -4.05 1.48 6.54
C GLY A 318 -5.44 2.13 6.59
N PHE A 319 -5.76 3.05 5.70
CA PHE A 319 -7.10 3.64 5.59
C PHE A 319 -7.91 2.92 4.53
N ASP A 320 -9.04 2.36 4.90
CA ASP A 320 -9.96 1.66 3.99
C ASP A 320 -11.37 2.24 4.12
N GLU A 321 -11.77 3.07 3.16
CA GLU A 321 -13.08 3.67 3.06
C GLU A 321 -13.62 3.51 1.63
N PRO A 322 -14.45 2.50 1.38
CA PRO A 322 -14.92 2.19 0.03
C PRO A 322 -15.78 3.27 -0.62
N THR A 323 -16.36 4.16 0.19
CA THR A 323 -17.28 5.21 -0.30
C THR A 323 -16.57 6.44 -0.85
N VAL A 324 -15.23 6.47 -0.91
CA VAL A 324 -14.48 7.56 -1.53
C VAL A 324 -14.73 7.59 -3.03
N GLU A 325 -15.26 8.70 -3.53
CA GLU A 325 -15.66 8.90 -4.93
C GLU A 325 -14.67 9.77 -5.71
N SER A 326 -13.83 10.53 -4.99
CA SER A 326 -12.79 11.35 -5.65
C SER A 326 -11.54 11.49 -4.80
N ILE A 327 -10.40 11.60 -5.49
CA ILE A 327 -9.06 11.81 -4.96
C ILE A 327 -8.51 13.09 -5.56
N ILE A 328 -7.98 13.99 -4.73
CA ILE A 328 -7.26 15.17 -5.22
C ILE A 328 -5.80 15.07 -4.76
N LEU A 329 -4.89 15.02 -5.71
CA LEU A 329 -3.46 15.08 -5.49
C LEU A 329 -3.04 16.57 -5.47
N ASN A 330 -3.25 17.24 -4.36
CA ASN A 330 -2.81 18.62 -4.13
C ASN A 330 -1.33 18.63 -3.68
N ARG A 331 -0.53 17.86 -4.38
CA ARG A 331 0.91 17.72 -4.19
C ARG A 331 1.59 17.14 -5.42
N ALA A 332 2.79 17.60 -5.69
CA ALA A 332 3.72 16.86 -6.53
C ALA A 332 4.49 15.83 -5.67
N THR A 333 4.84 14.71 -6.27
CA THR A 333 5.74 13.73 -5.65
C THR A 333 6.65 13.10 -6.71
N LYS A 334 7.82 12.64 -6.28
CA LYS A 334 8.74 11.83 -7.07
C LYS A 334 8.66 10.34 -6.69
N SER A 335 7.80 10.00 -5.72
CA SER A 335 7.60 8.64 -5.26
C SER A 335 6.45 7.95 -5.98
N LEU A 336 6.78 6.98 -6.82
CA LEU A 336 5.82 6.11 -7.49
C LEU A 336 4.95 5.35 -6.48
N THR A 337 5.56 4.83 -5.43
CA THR A 337 4.86 4.12 -4.34
C THR A 337 3.78 4.99 -3.72
N LEU A 338 4.11 6.25 -3.42
CA LEU A 338 3.15 7.18 -2.83
C LEU A 338 2.02 7.54 -3.80
N TYR A 339 2.33 7.74 -5.08
CA TYR A 339 1.35 7.96 -6.13
C TYR A 339 0.32 6.82 -6.20
N TYR A 340 0.79 5.58 -6.29
CA TYR A 340 -0.08 4.40 -6.32
C TYR A 340 -0.91 4.23 -5.04
N GLN A 341 -0.31 4.50 -3.89
CA GLN A 341 -1.00 4.40 -2.62
C GLN A 341 -2.12 5.44 -2.47
N MET A 342 -1.89 6.68 -2.90
CA MET A 342 -2.90 7.76 -2.84
C MET A 342 -4.10 7.44 -3.74
N ILE A 343 -3.86 7.12 -5.00
CA ILE A 343 -4.95 6.84 -5.96
C ILE A 343 -5.69 5.56 -5.56
N GLY A 344 -4.97 4.54 -5.12
CA GLY A 344 -5.55 3.27 -4.68
C GLY A 344 -6.57 3.41 -3.54
N ARG A 345 -6.67 4.56 -2.85
CA ARG A 345 -7.72 4.81 -1.84
C ARG A 345 -9.11 4.98 -2.45
N GLY A 346 -9.22 5.39 -3.70
CA GLY A 346 -10.48 5.49 -4.43
C GLY A 346 -10.93 4.19 -5.11
N SER A 347 -10.04 3.22 -5.26
CA SER A 347 -10.22 2.06 -6.14
C SER A 347 -11.21 0.98 -5.65
N ARG A 348 -11.80 1.12 -4.48
CA ARG A 348 -12.77 0.13 -3.98
C ARG A 348 -14.07 0.15 -4.77
N ILE A 349 -14.56 -1.03 -5.16
CA ILE A 349 -15.86 -1.19 -5.81
C ILE A 349 -16.96 -1.26 -4.76
N LEU A 350 -18.09 -0.60 -5.06
CA LEU A 350 -19.37 -0.79 -4.39
C LEU A 350 -20.46 -1.02 -5.45
N LYS A 351 -21.61 -1.52 -5.02
CA LYS A 351 -22.75 -1.79 -5.92
C LYS A 351 -23.09 -0.61 -6.84
N ASN A 352 -22.89 0.63 -6.37
CA ASN A 352 -23.21 1.87 -7.08
C ASN A 352 -21.95 2.69 -7.41
N LYS A 353 -20.74 2.11 -7.32
CA LYS A 353 -19.49 2.78 -7.58
C LYS A 353 -18.52 1.81 -8.28
N ASN A 354 -18.38 1.95 -9.59
CA ASN A 354 -17.45 1.22 -10.43
C ASN A 354 -16.30 2.10 -10.95
N SER A 355 -16.37 3.41 -10.72
CA SER A 355 -15.33 4.39 -11.06
C SER A 355 -15.19 5.45 -9.96
N PHE A 356 -14.12 6.21 -10.03
CA PHE A 356 -13.83 7.35 -9.16
C PHE A 356 -13.00 8.38 -9.90
N ASP A 357 -13.05 9.64 -9.46
CA ASP A 357 -12.32 10.72 -10.12
C ASP A 357 -11.00 10.99 -9.41
N VAL A 358 -9.97 11.30 -10.19
CA VAL A 358 -8.65 11.70 -9.72
C VAL A 358 -8.29 13.04 -10.31
N ILE A 359 -8.11 14.05 -9.46
CA ILE A 359 -7.61 15.37 -9.82
C ILE A 359 -6.13 15.43 -9.51
N ASP A 360 -5.30 15.70 -10.49
CA ASP A 360 -3.85 15.86 -10.31
C ASP A 360 -3.44 17.33 -10.47
N LEU A 361 -3.07 17.96 -9.36
CA LEU A 361 -2.50 19.30 -9.28
C LEU A 361 -0.98 19.27 -9.05
N GLY A 362 -0.33 18.12 -9.25
CA GLY A 362 1.10 17.94 -9.03
C GLY A 362 1.86 17.48 -10.26
N ASN A 363 1.21 17.44 -11.44
CA ASN A 363 1.76 16.84 -12.67
C ASN A 363 2.28 15.39 -12.46
N ASN A 364 1.73 14.69 -11.47
CA ASN A 364 2.13 13.31 -11.14
C ASN A 364 1.74 12.36 -12.27
N PHE A 365 0.57 12.57 -12.85
CA PHE A 365 0.09 11.81 -14.01
C PHE A 365 1.02 11.96 -15.22
N HIS A 366 1.54 13.16 -15.45
CA HIS A 366 2.51 13.42 -16.51
C HIS A 366 3.83 12.68 -16.24
N ARG A 367 4.21 12.54 -14.97
CA ARG A 367 5.43 11.87 -14.53
C ARG A 367 5.31 10.35 -14.58
N PHE A 368 4.26 9.79 -14.02
CA PHE A 368 4.11 8.35 -13.78
C PHE A 368 3.19 7.64 -14.79
N GLY A 369 2.44 8.38 -15.58
CA GLY A 369 1.40 7.83 -16.45
C GLY A 369 0.09 7.54 -15.73
N PRO A 370 -0.91 7.04 -16.47
CA PRO A 370 -2.22 6.70 -15.92
C PRO A 370 -2.14 5.54 -14.94
N TRP A 371 -2.75 5.69 -13.76
CA TRP A 371 -2.70 4.69 -12.70
C TRP A 371 -3.16 3.29 -13.13
N GLY A 372 -4.17 3.20 -14.00
CA GLY A 372 -4.75 1.92 -14.44
C GLY A 372 -4.03 1.24 -15.61
N SER A 373 -3.22 1.98 -16.38
CA SER A 373 -2.64 1.49 -17.65
C SER A 373 -1.11 1.42 -17.66
N THR A 374 -0.46 1.71 -16.56
CA THR A 374 0.99 1.60 -16.46
C THR A 374 1.42 0.14 -16.36
N ASN A 375 2.09 -0.35 -17.40
CA ASN A 375 2.71 -1.67 -17.43
C ASN A 375 4.14 -1.58 -16.89
N LEU A 376 4.29 -1.73 -15.56
CA LEU A 376 5.59 -1.89 -14.93
C LEU A 376 6.03 -3.35 -15.00
N ASP A 377 7.20 -3.59 -15.55
CA ASP A 377 7.87 -4.88 -15.45
C ASP A 377 8.51 -5.03 -14.06
N TRP A 378 7.66 -5.36 -13.06
CA TRP A 378 8.10 -5.55 -11.69
C TRP A 378 9.16 -6.62 -11.52
N GLN A 379 9.13 -7.68 -12.35
CA GLN A 379 10.15 -8.73 -12.34
C GLN A 379 11.52 -8.20 -12.74
N ARG A 380 11.55 -7.36 -13.75
CA ARG A 380 12.78 -6.74 -14.22
C ARG A 380 13.32 -5.73 -13.22
N ILE A 381 12.44 -4.90 -12.67
CA ILE A 381 12.79 -3.92 -11.63
C ILE A 381 13.34 -4.62 -10.38
N PHE A 382 12.73 -5.72 -9.96
CA PHE A 382 13.20 -6.51 -8.82
C PHE A 382 14.59 -7.11 -9.05
N LYS A 383 14.82 -7.74 -10.22
CA LYS A 383 16.08 -8.42 -10.55
C LYS A 383 17.23 -7.47 -10.86
N TYR A 384 16.92 -6.34 -11.46
CA TYR A 384 17.88 -5.38 -11.95
C TYR A 384 17.51 -3.98 -11.48
N PRO A 385 17.64 -3.70 -10.18
CA PRO A 385 17.29 -2.40 -9.65
C PRO A 385 18.06 -1.25 -10.30
N ASN A 386 19.29 -1.50 -10.76
CA ASN A 386 20.13 -0.53 -11.50
C ASN A 386 19.89 -0.51 -13.02
N TYR A 387 18.85 -1.19 -13.50
CA TYR A 387 18.60 -1.37 -14.93
C TYR A 387 18.37 -0.06 -15.69
N TYR A 388 17.83 0.93 -15.01
CA TYR A 388 17.40 2.17 -15.66
C TYR A 388 18.53 3.20 -15.81
N LEU A 389 19.68 3.01 -15.15
CA LEU A 389 20.63 4.10 -14.97
C LEU A 389 22.09 3.74 -15.04
N ASP A 390 22.52 2.76 -15.77
CA ASP A 390 23.96 2.44 -15.77
C ASP A 390 24.63 2.63 -14.38
N GLY A 391 23.90 2.30 -13.32
CA GLY A 391 24.41 2.29 -11.96
C GLY A 391 23.72 3.12 -10.89
N VAL A 392 22.68 3.92 -11.20
CA VAL A 392 21.97 4.72 -10.16
C VAL A 392 20.46 4.65 -10.36
N LEU A 393 19.77 3.87 -9.53
CA LEU A 393 18.32 3.90 -9.45
C LEU A 393 17.90 4.93 -8.41
N SER A 394 17.32 6.02 -8.85
CA SER A 394 16.45 6.83 -8.00
C SER A 394 15.00 6.59 -8.40
N ASP A 395 14.04 6.82 -7.51
CA ASP A 395 12.64 6.96 -7.88
C ASP A 395 12.48 7.89 -9.10
N GLU A 396 13.35 8.91 -9.20
CA GLU A 396 13.40 9.85 -10.32
C GLU A 396 13.67 9.19 -11.67
N ASP A 397 14.48 8.18 -11.70
CA ASP A 397 14.89 7.53 -12.93
C ASP A 397 13.91 6.46 -13.39
N LEU A 398 13.26 5.78 -12.46
CA LEU A 398 12.06 5.00 -12.74
C LEU A 398 10.96 5.89 -13.33
N GLU A 399 10.77 7.06 -12.76
CA GLU A 399 9.82 8.06 -13.22
C GLU A 399 10.12 8.56 -14.63
N SER A 400 11.38 8.88 -14.94
CA SER A 400 11.77 9.35 -16.27
C SER A 400 11.57 8.30 -17.36
N ASN A 401 11.82 7.04 -17.07
CA ASN A 401 11.55 5.92 -17.98
C ASN A 401 10.05 5.66 -18.18
N PHE A 402 9.22 5.93 -17.19
CA PHE A 402 7.76 5.88 -17.32
C PHE A 402 7.23 6.86 -18.37
N ILE A 403 7.70 8.10 -18.32
CA ILE A 403 7.35 9.13 -19.29
C ILE A 403 7.76 8.72 -20.70
N TYR A 404 8.89 8.02 -20.85
CA TYR A 404 9.35 7.49 -22.14
C TYR A 404 8.45 6.38 -22.70
N GLN A 405 7.79 5.61 -21.85
CA GLN A 405 6.90 4.53 -22.29
C GLN A 405 5.46 4.97 -22.52
N MET A 406 5.15 6.23 -22.24
CA MET A 406 3.83 6.78 -22.49
C MET A 406 3.56 6.82 -24.00
N PRO A 407 2.44 6.27 -24.50
CA PRO A 407 2.07 6.34 -25.91
C PRO A 407 2.11 7.78 -26.44
N ASP A 408 2.52 7.95 -27.72
CA ASP A 408 2.76 9.27 -28.29
C ASP A 408 1.48 10.11 -28.43
N ASP A 409 0.33 9.49 -28.61
CA ASP A 409 -0.99 10.13 -28.60
C ASP A 409 -1.32 10.71 -27.22
N ILE A 410 -1.05 9.97 -26.16
CA ILE A 410 -1.21 10.43 -24.77
C ILE A 410 -0.22 11.57 -24.49
N ARG A 411 1.05 11.38 -24.85
CA ARG A 411 2.11 12.39 -24.66
C ARG A 411 1.82 13.69 -25.40
N SER A 412 1.27 13.62 -26.61
CA SER A 412 0.93 14.79 -27.41
C SER A 412 -0.26 15.56 -26.83
N SER A 413 -1.19 14.87 -26.16
CA SER A 413 -2.35 15.48 -25.50
C SER A 413 -1.93 16.39 -24.34
N PHE A 414 -0.85 16.05 -23.61
CA PHE A 414 -0.32 16.89 -22.54
C PHE A 414 0.33 18.19 -23.00
N LYS A 415 0.82 18.25 -24.25
CA LYS A 415 1.53 19.43 -24.76
C LYS A 415 0.62 20.61 -25.08
N ASN A 416 -0.67 20.36 -25.32
CA ASN A 416 -1.58 21.32 -25.95
C ASN A 416 -2.83 21.68 -25.11
N SER A 417 -3.05 21.06 -23.96
CA SER A 417 -4.24 21.31 -23.12
C SER A 417 -3.88 21.82 -21.73
N LYS A 418 -4.73 22.67 -21.17
CA LYS A 418 -4.59 23.13 -19.78
C LYS A 418 -4.94 22.03 -18.79
N ASP A 419 -5.80 21.13 -19.19
CA ASP A 419 -6.20 19.93 -18.47
C ASP A 419 -6.30 18.75 -19.46
N VAL A 420 -6.03 17.57 -18.97
CA VAL A 420 -6.12 16.34 -19.76
C VAL A 420 -7.05 15.39 -19.04
N TYR A 421 -8.03 14.86 -19.78
CA TYR A 421 -8.96 13.85 -19.32
C TYR A 421 -8.64 12.51 -19.96
N PHE A 422 -8.58 11.45 -19.15
CA PHE A 422 -8.47 10.07 -19.60
C PHE A 422 -9.52 9.23 -18.89
N ASP A 423 -10.39 8.62 -19.66
CA ASP A 423 -11.29 7.56 -19.21
C ASP A 423 -10.53 6.24 -19.39
N ILE A 424 -10.23 5.56 -18.28
CA ILE A 424 -9.44 4.32 -18.27
C ILE A 424 -10.32 3.15 -17.83
#